data_bb7dd0727197b783e904f49ee384ee66
#
_entry.id   bb7dd0727197b783e904f49ee384ee66
#
_cell.length_a   1.000
_cell.length_b   1.000
_cell.length_c   1.000
_cell.angle_alpha   90.00
_cell.angle_beta   90.00
_cell.angle_gamma   90.00
#
_symmetry.space_group_name_H-M   'P 1'
#
loop_
_entity.id
_entity.type
_entity.pdbx_description
1 polymer ?
#
loop_
_entity_poly.entity_id
_entity_poly.type
_entity_poly.pdbx_seq_one_letter_code
_entity_poly.pdbx_strand_id
1 'polypeptide(L)'
;IFDEIRKVFAKTTEARLRGYEVGRFSFNVKGGRCEACQGQGVKTVEMHFLPDVQVTCEVCQGKRYNRETLEVTYRGKTIADILEMTIEDAVSFFEAHPKILRMAECLRDVGLGYLTLGQPATTLSGGEAQRVKLAAELGRRSNVGHTLYVLDEPTTGLHFVDVERLLNVLQRLADTDASLIVIEHNLDVIRCADWVIDLGPEGGSGGGTIVGQGVPEEVAQVEGSHTGRFLGPLLKPKATTKAKRTKKVASKTTKTAKKTTKKAAKKAAKKSPRKKVKA
;
A
#
# COMPACT_ATOMS: atom_id res chain seq x y z
N ILE A 1 -4.79 7.63 -12.85
CA ILE A 1 -5.87 7.76 -11.88
C ILE A 1 -6.67 9.05 -12.14
N PHE A 2 -6.02 10.21 -12.30
CA PHE A 2 -6.68 11.49 -12.40
C PHE A 2 -7.56 11.64 -13.66
N ASP A 3 -7.22 10.98 -14.76
CA ASP A 3 -8.06 10.95 -15.97
C ASP A 3 -9.43 10.30 -15.73
N GLU A 4 -9.49 9.24 -14.93
CA GLU A 4 -10.75 8.61 -14.57
C GLU A 4 -11.55 9.49 -13.59
N ILE A 5 -10.89 10.19 -12.66
CA ILE A 5 -11.53 11.15 -11.76
C ILE A 5 -12.18 12.30 -12.56
N ARG A 6 -11.47 12.86 -13.55
CA ARG A 6 -12.03 13.91 -14.44
C ARG A 6 -13.29 13.44 -15.16
N LYS A 7 -13.32 12.18 -15.60
CA LYS A 7 -14.52 11.58 -16.22
C LYS A 7 -15.70 11.49 -15.25
N VAL A 8 -15.43 11.25 -13.96
CA VAL A 8 -16.48 11.23 -12.92
C VAL A 8 -17.09 12.62 -12.77
N PHE A 9 -16.25 13.66 -12.66
CA PHE A 9 -16.72 15.05 -12.55
C PHE A 9 -17.52 15.49 -13.78
N ALA A 10 -17.07 15.19 -14.98
CA ALA A 10 -17.78 15.52 -16.23
C ALA A 10 -19.16 14.82 -16.33
N LYS A 11 -19.38 13.74 -15.61
CA LYS A 11 -20.66 13.04 -15.57
C LYS A 11 -21.64 13.57 -14.51
N THR A 12 -21.23 14.48 -13.65
CA THR A 12 -22.13 15.09 -12.67
C THR A 12 -23.24 15.88 -13.36
N THR A 13 -24.39 16.01 -12.70
CA THR A 13 -25.53 16.75 -13.24
C THR A 13 -25.16 18.21 -13.52
N GLU A 14 -24.44 18.84 -12.59
CA GLU A 14 -24.01 20.23 -12.70
C GLU A 14 -23.06 20.45 -13.88
N ALA A 15 -22.07 19.56 -14.07
CA ALA A 15 -21.16 19.63 -15.21
C ALA A 15 -21.89 19.50 -16.55
N ARG A 16 -22.86 18.58 -16.64
CA ARG A 16 -23.66 18.38 -17.85
C ARG A 16 -24.56 19.59 -18.18
N LEU A 17 -25.19 20.17 -17.17
CA LEU A 17 -26.03 21.37 -17.35
C LEU A 17 -25.22 22.56 -17.88
N ARG A 18 -23.92 22.65 -17.48
CA ARG A 18 -23.02 23.72 -17.93
C ARG A 18 -22.26 23.36 -19.21
N GLY A 19 -22.45 22.16 -19.77
CA GLY A 19 -21.72 21.71 -20.94
C GLY A 19 -20.22 21.48 -20.68
N TYR A 20 -19.85 21.14 -19.44
CA TYR A 20 -18.45 20.92 -19.07
C TYR A 20 -17.99 19.50 -19.43
N GLU A 21 -16.99 19.44 -20.27
CA GLU A 21 -16.36 18.21 -20.69
C GLU A 21 -15.18 17.83 -19.76
N VAL A 22 -14.59 16.63 -19.98
CA VAL A 22 -13.46 16.09 -19.20
C VAL A 22 -12.26 17.05 -19.17
N GLY A 23 -12.03 17.81 -20.27
CA GLY A 23 -10.97 18.81 -20.37
C GLY A 23 -11.10 19.94 -19.36
N ARG A 24 -12.33 20.32 -18.99
CA ARG A 24 -12.62 21.38 -18.01
C ARG A 24 -12.00 21.09 -16.64
N PHE A 25 -11.95 19.81 -16.26
CA PHE A 25 -11.41 19.35 -14.99
C PHE A 25 -9.91 19.02 -15.04
N SER A 26 -9.20 19.48 -16.07
CA SER A 26 -7.73 19.38 -16.17
C SER A 26 -7.07 20.70 -15.74
N PHE A 27 -6.15 20.64 -14.81
CA PHE A 27 -5.34 21.80 -14.43
C PHE A 27 -4.23 22.13 -15.46
N ASN A 28 -4.02 21.29 -16.49
CA ASN A 28 -3.06 21.53 -17.56
C ASN A 28 -3.67 22.18 -18.81
N VAL A 29 -5.00 22.15 -18.95
CA VAL A 29 -5.73 22.60 -20.14
C VAL A 29 -6.44 23.93 -19.86
N LYS A 30 -6.42 24.85 -20.81
CA LYS A 30 -7.16 26.11 -20.72
C LYS A 30 -8.66 25.85 -20.57
N GLY A 31 -9.34 26.78 -19.93
CA GLY A 31 -10.79 26.78 -19.74
C GLY A 31 -11.22 26.43 -18.32
N GLY A 32 -10.62 25.42 -17.67
CA GLY A 32 -10.95 25.06 -16.28
C GLY A 32 -9.90 25.42 -15.26
N ARG A 33 -8.66 25.56 -15.68
CA ARG A 33 -7.53 25.91 -14.81
C ARG A 33 -7.52 27.38 -14.43
N CYS A 34 -6.85 27.72 -13.36
CA CYS A 34 -6.52 29.10 -13.03
C CYS A 34 -5.51 29.64 -14.04
N GLU A 35 -5.87 30.67 -14.81
CA GLU A 35 -4.97 31.22 -15.83
C GLU A 35 -3.84 32.08 -15.20
N ALA A 36 -4.02 32.62 -14.00
CA ALA A 36 -3.00 33.41 -13.31
C ALA A 36 -1.75 32.60 -12.94
N CYS A 37 -1.92 31.31 -12.57
CA CYS A 37 -0.83 30.38 -12.29
C CYS A 37 -0.76 29.23 -13.30
N GLN A 38 -1.54 29.27 -14.36
CA GLN A 38 -1.62 28.25 -15.40
C GLN A 38 -1.86 26.82 -14.85
N GLY A 39 -2.58 26.72 -13.71
CA GLY A 39 -2.88 25.45 -13.04
C GLY A 39 -1.79 24.95 -12.10
N GLN A 40 -0.71 25.67 -11.91
CA GLN A 40 0.38 25.30 -10.99
C GLN A 40 -0.03 25.39 -9.51
N GLY A 41 -0.97 26.30 -9.18
CA GLY A 41 -1.35 26.62 -7.81
C GLY A 41 -0.37 27.57 -7.13
N VAL A 42 0.83 27.70 -7.66
CA VAL A 42 1.92 28.57 -7.19
C VAL A 42 2.43 29.44 -8.31
N LYS A 43 3.09 30.55 -7.97
CA LYS A 43 3.87 31.40 -8.88
C LYS A 43 5.32 31.33 -8.47
N THR A 44 6.21 31.12 -9.40
CA THR A 44 7.65 31.17 -9.17
C THR A 44 8.11 32.62 -9.30
N VAL A 45 8.78 33.09 -8.27
CA VAL A 45 9.45 34.39 -8.25
C VAL A 45 10.93 34.12 -8.46
N GLU A 46 11.45 34.48 -9.65
CA GLU A 46 12.86 34.35 -10.00
C GLU A 46 13.70 35.33 -9.21
N MET A 47 14.77 34.86 -8.60
CA MET A 47 15.70 35.65 -7.84
C MET A 47 17.10 35.52 -8.45
N HIS A 48 17.70 36.65 -8.89
CA HIS A 48 18.95 36.64 -9.64
C HIS A 48 20.14 36.00 -8.91
N PHE A 49 20.18 35.99 -7.58
CA PHE A 49 21.31 35.50 -6.77
C PHE A 49 20.87 34.43 -5.71
N LEU A 50 19.60 34.11 -5.62
CA LEU A 50 19.04 33.14 -4.68
C LEU A 50 18.21 32.11 -5.43
N PRO A 51 17.97 30.95 -4.86
CA PRO A 51 17.03 29.98 -5.44
C PRO A 51 15.64 30.59 -5.61
N ASP A 52 14.98 30.24 -6.70
CA ASP A 52 13.64 30.70 -7.01
C ASP A 52 12.67 30.34 -5.85
N VAL A 53 11.80 31.29 -5.50
CA VAL A 53 10.82 31.15 -4.45
C VAL A 53 9.44 30.88 -5.05
N GLN A 54 8.77 29.84 -4.59
CA GLN A 54 7.40 29.54 -4.95
C GLN A 54 6.44 30.17 -3.93
N VAL A 55 5.55 31.05 -4.41
CA VAL A 55 4.49 31.67 -3.62
C VAL A 55 3.13 31.16 -4.07
N THR A 56 2.23 30.90 -3.11
CA THR A 56 0.86 30.49 -3.41
C THR A 56 0.16 31.50 -4.32
N CYS A 57 -0.50 31.05 -5.36
CA CYS A 57 -1.25 31.91 -6.28
C CYS A 57 -2.39 32.61 -5.55
N GLU A 58 -2.37 33.93 -5.51
CA GLU A 58 -3.38 34.77 -4.83
C GLU A 58 -4.79 34.60 -5.44
N VAL A 59 -4.88 34.34 -6.75
CA VAL A 59 -6.16 34.24 -7.47
C VAL A 59 -6.89 32.94 -7.13
N CYS A 60 -6.21 31.79 -7.16
CA CYS A 60 -6.81 30.50 -6.88
C CYS A 60 -6.47 29.94 -5.49
N GLN A 61 -5.64 30.61 -4.71
CA GLN A 61 -5.23 30.21 -3.38
C GLN A 61 -4.76 28.74 -3.31
N GLY A 62 -3.93 28.34 -4.28
CA GLY A 62 -3.41 26.97 -4.39
C GLY A 62 -4.33 25.97 -5.09
N LYS A 63 -5.60 26.27 -5.30
CA LYS A 63 -6.64 25.34 -5.81
C LYS A 63 -6.46 24.92 -7.27
N ARG A 64 -5.60 25.58 -8.03
CA ARG A 64 -5.24 25.29 -9.45
C ARG A 64 -6.35 25.53 -10.48
N TYR A 65 -7.60 25.65 -10.10
CA TYR A 65 -8.77 25.82 -10.97
C TYR A 65 -9.39 27.21 -10.84
N ASN A 66 -10.17 27.59 -11.84
CA ASN A 66 -10.98 28.80 -11.78
C ASN A 66 -12.24 28.54 -10.94
N ARG A 67 -12.91 29.64 -10.55
CA ARG A 67 -14.05 29.60 -9.64
C ARG A 67 -15.21 28.78 -10.20
N GLU A 68 -15.54 28.92 -11.48
CA GLU A 68 -16.66 28.24 -12.12
C GLU A 68 -16.46 26.71 -12.14
N THR A 69 -15.23 26.23 -12.32
CA THR A 69 -14.93 24.79 -12.26
C THR A 69 -15.08 24.26 -10.84
N LEU A 70 -14.74 25.07 -9.83
CA LEU A 70 -14.85 24.68 -8.42
C LEU A 70 -16.29 24.66 -7.89
N GLU A 71 -17.26 25.25 -8.61
CA GLU A 71 -18.69 25.14 -8.28
C GLU A 71 -19.22 23.72 -8.52
N VAL A 72 -18.59 22.94 -9.41
CA VAL A 72 -18.98 21.54 -9.65
C VAL A 72 -18.43 20.65 -8.56
N THR A 73 -19.33 19.92 -7.90
CA THR A 73 -18.97 18.99 -6.83
C THR A 73 -19.37 17.55 -7.15
N TYR A 74 -18.61 16.61 -6.63
CA TYR A 74 -18.93 15.18 -6.58
C TYR A 74 -18.92 14.72 -5.13
N ARG A 75 -20.05 14.20 -4.62
CA ARG A 75 -20.21 13.81 -3.20
C ARG A 75 -19.78 14.92 -2.22
N GLY A 76 -20.07 16.18 -2.55
CA GLY A 76 -19.73 17.34 -1.72
C GLY A 76 -18.28 17.81 -1.77
N LYS A 77 -17.44 17.23 -2.63
CA LYS A 77 -16.05 17.63 -2.84
C LYS A 77 -15.85 18.24 -4.21
N THR A 78 -15.09 19.33 -4.28
CA THR A 78 -14.63 19.96 -5.52
C THR A 78 -13.48 19.15 -6.11
N ILE A 79 -13.13 19.40 -7.38
CA ILE A 79 -11.95 18.76 -7.99
C ILE A 79 -10.64 19.17 -7.29
N ALA A 80 -10.57 20.36 -6.68
CA ALA A 80 -9.42 20.80 -5.89
C ALA A 80 -9.31 20.01 -4.57
N ASP A 81 -10.44 19.80 -3.88
CA ASP A 81 -10.46 18.97 -2.65
C ASP A 81 -10.00 17.54 -2.92
N ILE A 82 -10.28 17.03 -4.13
CA ILE A 82 -9.76 15.71 -4.54
C ILE A 82 -8.25 15.72 -4.73
N LEU A 83 -7.67 16.81 -5.24
CA LEU A 83 -6.21 16.92 -5.33
C LEU A 83 -5.53 16.93 -3.96
N GLU A 84 -6.18 17.51 -2.95
CA GLU A 84 -5.68 17.56 -1.57
C GLU A 84 -5.92 16.25 -0.79
N MET A 85 -6.79 15.40 -1.32
CA MET A 85 -7.14 14.12 -0.69
C MET A 85 -5.96 13.15 -0.72
N THR A 86 -5.72 12.45 0.39
CA THR A 86 -4.72 11.38 0.44
C THR A 86 -5.14 10.18 -0.41
N ILE A 87 -4.18 9.37 -0.83
CA ILE A 87 -4.47 8.12 -1.55
C ILE A 87 -5.29 7.17 -0.67
N GLU A 88 -5.02 7.12 0.65
CA GLU A 88 -5.78 6.31 1.60
C GLU A 88 -7.25 6.73 1.65
N ASP A 89 -7.51 8.04 1.75
CA ASP A 89 -8.88 8.58 1.74
C ASP A 89 -9.57 8.34 0.38
N ALA A 90 -8.81 8.42 -0.72
CA ALA A 90 -9.33 8.21 -2.06
C ALA A 90 -9.84 6.77 -2.27
N VAL A 91 -9.23 5.77 -1.63
CA VAL A 91 -9.70 4.38 -1.65
C VAL A 91 -11.15 4.31 -1.15
N SER A 92 -11.43 4.94 0.00
CA SER A 92 -12.77 4.95 0.59
C SER A 92 -13.74 5.84 -0.19
N PHE A 93 -13.28 7.01 -0.66
CA PHE A 93 -14.13 7.98 -1.36
C PHE A 93 -14.60 7.48 -2.74
N PHE A 94 -13.74 6.76 -3.47
CA PHE A 94 -14.00 6.24 -4.81
C PHE A 94 -14.37 4.75 -4.84
N GLU A 95 -14.85 4.18 -3.74
CA GLU A 95 -15.27 2.78 -3.63
C GLU A 95 -16.21 2.33 -4.76
N ALA A 96 -17.17 3.19 -5.17
CA ALA A 96 -18.10 2.93 -6.26
C ALA A 96 -17.48 3.00 -7.67
N HIS A 97 -16.18 3.34 -7.81
CA HIS A 97 -15.49 3.51 -9.09
C HIS A 97 -14.34 2.50 -9.25
N PRO A 98 -14.58 1.27 -9.73
CA PRO A 98 -13.60 0.18 -9.72
C PRO A 98 -12.25 0.51 -10.36
N LYS A 99 -12.25 1.37 -11.42
CA LYS A 99 -11.00 1.78 -12.08
C LYS A 99 -10.14 2.70 -11.22
N ILE A 100 -10.77 3.66 -10.53
CA ILE A 100 -10.08 4.59 -9.64
C ILE A 100 -9.64 3.84 -8.38
N LEU A 101 -10.55 3.06 -7.79
CA LEU A 101 -10.32 2.25 -6.61
C LEU A 101 -9.09 1.36 -6.78
N ARG A 102 -9.04 0.55 -7.84
CA ARG A 102 -7.91 -0.34 -8.12
C ARG A 102 -6.58 0.40 -8.18
N MET A 103 -6.53 1.56 -8.86
CA MET A 103 -5.31 2.35 -8.98
C MET A 103 -4.89 2.97 -7.64
N ALA A 104 -5.86 3.42 -6.82
CA ALA A 104 -5.60 3.95 -5.48
C ALA A 104 -5.13 2.83 -4.53
N GLU A 105 -5.73 1.64 -4.59
CA GLU A 105 -5.29 0.46 -3.84
C GLU A 105 -3.86 0.07 -4.20
N CYS A 106 -3.50 0.01 -5.49
CA CYS A 106 -2.13 -0.28 -5.91
C CYS A 106 -1.12 0.73 -5.31
N LEU A 107 -1.46 2.02 -5.29
CA LEU A 107 -0.61 3.05 -4.69
C LEU A 107 -0.53 2.93 -3.16
N ARG A 108 -1.64 2.64 -2.50
CA ARG A 108 -1.66 2.37 -1.05
C ARG A 108 -0.83 1.14 -0.69
N ASP A 109 -0.99 0.05 -1.45
CA ASP A 109 -0.33 -1.24 -1.19
C ASP A 109 1.20 -1.14 -1.30
N VAL A 110 1.73 -0.21 -2.11
CA VAL A 110 3.18 0.08 -2.15
C VAL A 110 3.63 1.07 -1.06
N GLY A 111 2.79 1.38 -0.07
CA GLY A 111 3.14 2.26 1.04
C GLY A 111 3.06 3.75 0.71
N LEU A 112 2.28 4.16 -0.30
CA LEU A 112 2.11 5.56 -0.70
C LEU A 112 0.76 6.16 -0.27
N GLY A 113 0.06 5.52 0.67
CA GLY A 113 -1.27 5.95 1.14
C GLY A 113 -1.31 7.38 1.66
N TYR A 114 -0.21 7.87 2.24
CA TYR A 114 -0.09 9.21 2.82
C TYR A 114 0.08 10.33 1.78
N LEU A 115 0.49 10.03 0.55
CA LEU A 115 0.62 11.03 -0.50
C LEU A 115 -0.74 11.57 -0.94
N THR A 116 -0.77 12.84 -1.33
CA THR A 116 -1.97 13.44 -1.92
C THR A 116 -2.07 13.16 -3.41
N LEU A 117 -3.29 13.06 -3.94
CA LEU A 117 -3.52 12.82 -5.36
C LEU A 117 -2.97 13.95 -6.26
N GLY A 118 -2.86 15.16 -5.71
CA GLY A 118 -2.33 16.34 -6.39
C GLY A 118 -0.86 16.62 -6.15
N GLN A 119 -0.12 15.72 -5.49
CA GLN A 119 1.30 15.92 -5.19
C GLN A 119 2.12 16.09 -6.48
N PRO A 120 2.91 17.16 -6.61
CA PRO A 120 3.80 17.33 -7.75
C PRO A 120 4.88 16.26 -7.80
N ALA A 121 5.15 15.72 -8.99
CA ALA A 121 6.18 14.68 -9.15
C ALA A 121 7.59 15.13 -8.72
N THR A 122 7.86 16.43 -8.80
CA THR A 122 9.15 17.06 -8.39
C THR A 122 9.37 17.06 -6.88
N THR A 123 8.33 16.83 -6.08
CA THR A 123 8.41 16.77 -4.61
C THR A 123 8.53 15.35 -4.08
N LEU A 124 8.46 14.35 -4.96
CA LEU A 124 8.62 12.96 -4.60
C LEU A 124 10.09 12.62 -4.38
N SER A 125 10.39 11.87 -3.34
CA SER A 125 11.69 11.23 -3.17
C SER A 125 11.93 10.16 -4.26
N GLY A 126 13.20 9.77 -4.46
CA GLY A 126 13.55 8.73 -5.44
C GLY A 126 12.78 7.42 -5.19
N GLY A 127 12.71 6.98 -3.92
CA GLY A 127 11.96 5.79 -3.55
C GLY A 127 10.44 5.90 -3.76
N GLU A 128 9.84 7.07 -3.49
CA GLU A 128 8.42 7.31 -3.80
C GLU A 128 8.14 7.25 -5.29
N ALA A 129 8.99 7.91 -6.10
CA ALA A 129 8.86 7.90 -7.56
C ALA A 129 8.98 6.48 -8.13
N GLN A 130 9.88 5.65 -7.59
CA GLN A 130 10.03 4.25 -7.98
C GLN A 130 8.78 3.44 -7.61
N ARG A 131 8.24 3.62 -6.41
CA ARG A 131 7.00 2.94 -5.99
C ARG A 131 5.77 3.37 -6.77
N VAL A 132 5.68 4.65 -7.20
CA VAL A 132 4.62 5.10 -8.13
C VAL A 132 4.70 4.32 -9.46
N LYS A 133 5.89 4.11 -10.01
CA LYS A 133 6.08 3.29 -11.22
C LYS A 133 5.66 1.85 -10.97
N LEU A 134 6.07 1.26 -9.85
CA LEU A 134 5.69 -0.09 -9.45
C LEU A 134 4.17 -0.26 -9.34
N ALA A 135 3.49 0.69 -8.66
CA ALA A 135 2.03 0.70 -8.56
C ALA A 135 1.34 0.82 -9.93
N ALA A 136 1.93 1.58 -10.86
CA ALA A 136 1.40 1.72 -12.22
C ALA A 136 1.50 0.40 -13.00
N GLU A 137 2.58 -0.36 -12.84
CA GLU A 137 2.73 -1.70 -13.45
C GLU A 137 1.74 -2.71 -12.85
N LEU A 138 1.58 -2.73 -11.52
CA LEU A 138 0.56 -3.55 -10.85
C LEU A 138 -0.87 -3.23 -11.31
N GLY A 139 -1.15 -1.95 -11.55
CA GLY A 139 -2.45 -1.48 -12.05
C GLY A 139 -2.74 -1.92 -13.48
N ARG A 140 -1.72 -2.22 -14.28
CA ARG A 140 -1.86 -2.73 -15.65
C ARG A 140 -2.19 -4.22 -15.61
N ARG A 141 -3.14 -4.64 -16.42
CA ARG A 141 -3.29 -6.07 -16.75
C ARG A 141 -2.22 -6.41 -17.79
N SER A 142 -1.15 -7.04 -17.39
CA SER A 142 -0.10 -7.48 -18.32
C SER A 142 -0.64 -8.63 -19.18
N ASN A 143 -0.88 -8.37 -20.44
CA ASN A 143 -0.99 -9.40 -21.51
C ASN A 143 0.35 -9.51 -22.26
N VAL A 144 1.42 -8.93 -21.72
CA VAL A 144 2.77 -8.95 -22.28
C VAL A 144 3.50 -10.10 -21.62
N GLY A 145 4.25 -10.89 -22.38
CA GLY A 145 5.00 -12.06 -21.89
C GLY A 145 5.97 -11.73 -20.74
N HIS A 146 6.87 -12.63 -20.45
CA HIS A 146 7.77 -12.54 -19.31
C HIS A 146 8.43 -11.14 -19.13
N THR A 147 8.27 -10.54 -17.94
CA THR A 147 8.77 -9.21 -17.65
C THR A 147 9.85 -9.28 -16.56
N LEU A 148 10.99 -8.60 -16.79
CA LEU A 148 12.04 -8.43 -15.79
C LEU A 148 11.90 -7.07 -15.11
N TYR A 149 11.74 -7.07 -13.79
CA TYR A 149 11.78 -5.87 -12.95
C TYR A 149 13.13 -5.78 -12.24
N VAL A 150 13.76 -4.62 -12.32
CA VAL A 150 14.97 -4.29 -11.57
C VAL A 150 14.64 -3.16 -10.62
N LEU A 151 14.74 -3.42 -9.33
CA LEU A 151 14.41 -2.49 -8.25
C LEU A 151 15.66 -2.17 -7.44
N ASP A 152 15.92 -0.89 -7.23
CA ASP A 152 17.07 -0.40 -6.49
C ASP A 152 16.59 0.21 -5.17
N GLU A 153 16.95 -0.42 -4.05
CA GLU A 153 16.58 -0.04 -2.69
C GLU A 153 15.08 0.37 -2.52
N PRO A 154 14.12 -0.46 -2.94
CA PRO A 154 12.70 -0.07 -2.92
C PRO A 154 12.13 0.14 -1.50
N THR A 155 12.85 -0.29 -0.45
CA THR A 155 12.44 -0.07 0.95
C THR A 155 12.94 1.26 1.53
N THR A 156 13.74 2.03 0.79
CA THR A 156 14.28 3.30 1.28
C THR A 156 13.17 4.26 1.71
N GLY A 157 13.27 4.76 2.95
CA GLY A 157 12.30 5.69 3.53
C GLY A 157 10.97 5.06 3.95
N LEU A 158 10.85 3.73 3.96
CA LEU A 158 9.66 3.04 4.45
C LEU A 158 9.74 2.73 5.94
N HIS A 159 8.59 2.85 6.61
CA HIS A 159 8.37 2.27 7.92
C HIS A 159 8.25 0.74 7.81
N PHE A 160 8.60 -0.01 8.85
CA PHE A 160 8.59 -1.48 8.82
C PHE A 160 7.23 -2.10 8.40
N VAL A 161 6.10 -1.45 8.75
CA VAL A 161 4.75 -1.89 8.33
C VAL A 161 4.57 -1.76 6.82
N ASP A 162 5.15 -0.72 6.22
CA ASP A 162 5.06 -0.49 4.78
C ASP A 162 6.01 -1.41 4.01
N VAL A 163 7.12 -1.83 4.63
CA VAL A 163 8.00 -2.88 4.07
C VAL A 163 7.24 -4.19 3.91
N GLU A 164 6.43 -4.59 4.89
CA GLU A 164 5.58 -5.79 4.81
C GLU A 164 4.57 -5.68 3.65
N ARG A 165 3.94 -4.52 3.50
CA ARG A 165 3.01 -4.26 2.37
C ARG A 165 3.72 -4.36 1.02
N LEU A 166 4.91 -3.74 0.92
CA LEU A 166 5.73 -3.80 -0.29
C LEU A 166 6.14 -5.24 -0.62
N LEU A 167 6.56 -6.04 0.37
CA LEU A 167 6.90 -7.46 0.19
C LEU A 167 5.72 -8.25 -0.38
N ASN A 168 4.51 -8.06 0.16
CA ASN A 168 3.31 -8.71 -0.38
C ASN A 168 3.06 -8.33 -1.85
N VAL A 169 3.37 -7.10 -2.23
CA VAL A 169 3.25 -6.63 -3.61
C VAL A 169 4.30 -7.28 -4.50
N LEU A 170 5.56 -7.34 -4.06
CA LEU A 170 6.64 -7.98 -4.81
C LEU A 170 6.38 -9.47 -5.00
N GLN A 171 5.88 -10.15 -3.97
CA GLN A 171 5.49 -11.56 -4.04
C GLN A 171 4.38 -11.78 -5.07
N ARG A 172 3.34 -10.93 -5.07
CA ARG A 172 2.27 -10.98 -6.09
C ARG A 172 2.78 -10.76 -7.51
N LEU A 173 3.83 -9.94 -7.70
CA LEU A 173 4.48 -9.79 -9.00
C LEU A 173 5.26 -11.04 -9.38
N ALA A 174 6.01 -11.62 -8.45
CA ALA A 174 6.76 -12.85 -8.66
C ALA A 174 5.85 -14.04 -9.01
N ASP A 175 4.62 -14.06 -8.47
CA ASP A 175 3.60 -15.07 -8.79
C ASP A 175 2.99 -14.92 -10.21
N THR A 176 3.34 -13.83 -10.92
CA THR A 176 2.99 -13.65 -12.33
C THR A 176 4.13 -14.15 -13.24
N ASP A 177 3.98 -13.99 -14.56
CA ASP A 177 5.05 -14.29 -15.50
C ASP A 177 6.13 -13.16 -15.48
N ALA A 178 6.76 -12.98 -14.33
CA ALA A 178 7.76 -11.94 -14.08
C ALA A 178 8.96 -12.47 -13.28
N SER A 179 10.12 -11.85 -13.52
CA SER A 179 11.32 -12.01 -12.67
C SER A 179 11.64 -10.69 -11.99
N LEU A 180 12.04 -10.74 -10.73
CA LEU A 180 12.42 -9.56 -9.96
C LEU A 180 13.89 -9.66 -9.57
N ILE A 181 14.67 -8.62 -9.88
CA ILE A 181 16.00 -8.39 -9.31
C ILE A 181 15.86 -7.20 -8.38
N VAL A 182 16.15 -7.43 -7.09
CA VAL A 182 16.00 -6.41 -6.05
C VAL A 182 17.36 -6.18 -5.43
N ILE A 183 17.89 -4.97 -5.55
CA ILE A 183 19.10 -4.53 -4.85
C ILE A 183 18.65 -4.01 -3.50
N GLU A 184 19.04 -4.68 -2.42
CA GLU A 184 18.58 -4.38 -1.08
C GLU A 184 19.59 -4.76 0.01
N HIS A 185 19.48 -4.04 1.13
CA HIS A 185 20.19 -4.33 2.36
C HIS A 185 19.24 -4.60 3.55
N ASN A 186 17.92 -4.48 3.32
CA ASN A 186 16.91 -4.79 4.31
C ASN A 186 16.75 -6.30 4.47
N LEU A 187 17.04 -6.81 5.68
CA LEU A 187 17.01 -8.24 5.98
C LEU A 187 15.63 -8.87 5.86
N ASP A 188 14.55 -8.11 6.04
CA ASP A 188 13.19 -8.61 5.85
C ASP A 188 12.89 -8.91 4.37
N VAL A 189 13.49 -8.16 3.46
CA VAL A 189 13.42 -8.43 2.01
C VAL A 189 14.32 -9.62 1.66
N ILE A 190 15.57 -9.60 2.10
CA ILE A 190 16.56 -10.63 1.76
C ILE A 190 16.11 -12.03 2.21
N ARG A 191 15.53 -12.16 3.39
CA ARG A 191 15.02 -13.46 3.88
C ARG A 191 13.81 -14.01 3.10
N CYS A 192 13.12 -13.16 2.32
CA CYS A 192 11.97 -13.55 1.50
C CYS A 192 12.35 -13.83 0.05
N ALA A 193 13.61 -13.67 -0.33
CA ALA A 193 14.09 -13.90 -1.68
C ALA A 193 14.20 -15.41 -1.99
N ASP A 194 13.94 -15.80 -3.23
CA ASP A 194 14.15 -17.16 -3.72
C ASP A 194 15.65 -17.44 -3.91
N TRP A 195 16.43 -16.39 -4.25
CA TRP A 195 17.86 -16.47 -4.48
C TRP A 195 18.54 -15.17 -4.05
N VAL A 196 19.65 -15.27 -3.39
CA VAL A 196 20.49 -14.14 -2.93
C VAL A 196 21.85 -14.23 -3.60
N ILE A 197 22.35 -13.08 -4.06
CA ILE A 197 23.73 -12.89 -4.51
C ILE A 197 24.34 -11.83 -3.61
N ASP A 198 25.24 -12.25 -2.72
CA ASP A 198 25.91 -11.37 -1.76
C ASP A 198 27.22 -10.84 -2.33
N LEU A 199 27.32 -9.52 -2.41
CA LEU A 199 28.48 -8.81 -2.94
C LEU A 199 29.27 -8.19 -1.79
N GLY A 200 30.58 -8.37 -1.80
CA GLY A 200 31.44 -7.85 -0.76
C GLY A 200 32.92 -8.14 -1.00
N PRO A 201 33.73 -8.33 0.10
CA PRO A 201 33.37 -8.08 1.50
C PRO A 201 33.24 -6.59 1.84
N GLU A 202 34.06 -5.74 1.18
CA GLU A 202 34.14 -4.30 1.39
C GLU A 202 33.46 -3.54 0.25
N GLY A 203 33.47 -2.20 0.33
CA GLY A 203 33.06 -1.29 -0.75
C GLY A 203 34.23 -0.80 -1.59
N GLY A 204 33.97 -0.19 -2.74
CA GLY A 204 34.98 0.40 -3.61
C GLY A 204 35.95 -0.62 -4.20
N SER A 205 37.26 -0.31 -4.21
CA SER A 205 38.29 -1.18 -4.82
C SER A 205 38.52 -2.49 -4.07
N GLY A 206 38.09 -2.61 -2.81
CA GLY A 206 38.19 -3.85 -2.01
C GLY A 206 36.93 -4.72 -2.05
N GLY A 207 35.92 -4.33 -2.83
CA GLY A 207 34.62 -5.00 -2.91
C GLY A 207 34.23 -5.41 -4.32
N GLY A 208 32.92 -5.65 -4.50
CA GLY A 208 32.33 -5.98 -5.79
C GLY A 208 32.56 -7.41 -6.26
N THR A 209 33.04 -8.30 -5.38
CA THR A 209 33.14 -9.73 -5.65
C THR A 209 31.95 -10.48 -5.06
N ILE A 210 31.58 -11.61 -5.66
CA ILE A 210 30.56 -12.49 -5.08
C ILE A 210 31.15 -13.21 -3.88
N VAL A 211 30.65 -12.92 -2.68
CA VAL A 211 31.03 -13.56 -1.44
C VAL A 211 30.26 -14.86 -1.22
N GLY A 212 28.98 -14.86 -1.61
CA GLY A 212 28.10 -16.01 -1.52
C GLY A 212 26.89 -15.86 -2.46
N GLN A 213 26.32 -17.00 -2.83
CA GLN A 213 25.07 -17.04 -3.59
C GLN A 213 24.32 -18.33 -3.25
N GLY A 214 23.00 -18.26 -3.28
CA GLY A 214 22.13 -19.41 -2.96
C GLY A 214 20.80 -18.93 -2.36
N VAL A 215 20.05 -19.87 -1.81
CA VAL A 215 18.88 -19.54 -1.00
C VAL A 215 19.33 -18.82 0.30
N PRO A 216 18.46 -18.02 0.92
CA PRO A 216 18.83 -17.26 2.13
C PRO A 216 19.48 -18.11 3.23
N GLU A 217 19.04 -19.36 3.41
CA GLU A 217 19.59 -20.30 4.40
C GLU A 217 21.02 -20.74 4.09
N GLU A 218 21.38 -20.83 2.80
CA GLU A 218 22.73 -21.18 2.36
C GLU A 218 23.67 -19.99 2.54
N VAL A 219 23.24 -18.79 2.13
CA VAL A 219 24.02 -17.55 2.30
C VAL A 219 24.26 -17.25 3.78
N ALA A 220 23.30 -17.58 4.67
CA ALA A 220 23.46 -17.45 6.11
C ALA A 220 24.59 -18.32 6.70
N GLN A 221 25.09 -19.31 5.97
CA GLN A 221 26.17 -20.23 6.41
C GLN A 221 27.51 -19.89 5.76
N VAL A 222 27.56 -18.93 4.84
CA VAL A 222 28.80 -18.55 4.14
C VAL A 222 29.73 -17.83 5.09
N GLU A 223 30.91 -18.41 5.32
CA GLU A 223 31.95 -17.81 6.11
C GLU A 223 32.49 -16.55 5.40
N GLY A 224 32.52 -15.41 6.11
CA GLY A 224 32.89 -14.11 5.52
C GLY A 224 31.72 -13.27 4.94
N SER A 225 30.52 -13.81 4.83
CA SER A 225 29.36 -13.04 4.45
C SER A 225 28.85 -12.16 5.62
N HIS A 226 28.92 -10.84 5.46
CA HIS A 226 28.32 -9.92 6.41
C HIS A 226 26.80 -10.07 6.44
N THR A 227 26.16 -10.18 5.28
CA THR A 227 24.72 -10.43 5.14
C THR A 227 24.32 -11.72 5.84
N GLY A 228 25.05 -12.81 5.58
CA GLY A 228 24.79 -14.13 6.19
C GLY A 228 24.86 -14.10 7.72
N ARG A 229 25.82 -13.37 8.28
CA ARG A 229 25.99 -13.20 9.74
C ARG A 229 24.73 -12.62 10.40
N PHE A 230 24.09 -11.62 9.78
CA PHE A 230 22.87 -11.00 10.32
C PHE A 230 21.61 -11.77 9.94
N LEU A 231 21.60 -12.44 8.80
CA LEU A 231 20.46 -13.22 8.31
C LEU A 231 20.25 -14.51 9.13
N GLY A 232 21.32 -15.19 9.51
CA GLY A 232 21.26 -16.47 10.22
C GLY A 232 20.39 -16.49 11.49
N PRO A 233 20.47 -15.50 12.39
CA PRO A 233 19.59 -15.40 13.56
C PRO A 233 18.11 -15.23 13.22
N LEU A 234 17.77 -14.59 12.08
CA LEU A 234 16.40 -14.32 11.65
C LEU A 234 15.73 -15.53 10.99
N LEU A 235 16.51 -16.37 10.33
CA LEU A 235 16.05 -17.61 9.67
C LEU A 235 15.83 -18.75 10.66
N LYS A 236 16.51 -18.75 11.82
CA LYS A 236 16.28 -19.76 12.86
C LYS A 236 14.85 -19.61 13.36
N PRO A 237 14.02 -20.68 13.33
CA PRO A 237 12.70 -20.63 13.93
C PRO A 237 12.88 -20.20 15.39
N LYS A 238 12.22 -19.12 15.83
CA LYS A 238 12.16 -18.74 17.24
C LYS A 238 11.74 -19.99 17.99
N ALA A 239 12.66 -20.60 18.79
CA ALA A 239 12.32 -21.70 19.66
C ALA A 239 11.10 -21.25 20.46
N THR A 240 9.93 -21.79 20.12
CA THR A 240 8.75 -21.57 20.92
C THR A 240 9.12 -22.05 22.30
N THR A 241 9.30 -21.11 23.22
CA THR A 241 9.37 -21.39 24.65
C THR A 241 8.05 -22.07 24.98
N LYS A 242 8.00 -23.39 24.74
CA LYS A 242 6.98 -24.26 25.33
C LYS A 242 7.10 -24.04 26.82
N ALA A 243 6.23 -23.19 27.29
CA ALA A 243 6.04 -22.94 28.69
C ALA A 243 6.03 -24.28 29.41
N LYS A 244 6.99 -24.51 30.31
CA LYS A 244 6.91 -25.49 31.39
C LYS A 244 5.74 -25.11 32.30
N ARG A 245 4.53 -25.40 31.84
CA ARG A 245 3.30 -25.12 32.59
C ARG A 245 2.23 -26.19 32.41
N THR A 246 2.65 -27.45 32.48
CA THR A 246 1.70 -28.58 32.61
C THR A 246 2.37 -29.74 33.34
N LYS A 247 2.58 -29.58 34.66
CA LYS A 247 2.75 -30.70 35.59
C LYS A 247 2.41 -30.30 37.03
N LYS A 248 1.27 -29.63 37.26
CA LYS A 248 0.77 -29.43 38.64
C LYS A 248 -0.75 -29.27 38.77
N VAL A 249 -1.55 -29.70 37.80
CA VAL A 249 -3.05 -29.68 37.92
C VAL A 249 -3.69 -31.07 37.59
N ALA A 250 -2.94 -32.13 37.53
CA ALA A 250 -3.51 -33.48 37.23
C ALA A 250 -3.78 -34.37 38.49
N SER A 251 -3.83 -33.79 39.71
CA SER A 251 -4.08 -34.59 40.90
C SER A 251 -5.22 -34.10 41.82
N LYS A 252 -6.09 -33.21 41.35
CA LYS A 252 -7.23 -32.74 42.20
C LYS A 252 -8.63 -32.77 41.53
N THR A 253 -8.81 -33.40 40.37
CA THR A 253 -10.15 -33.43 39.69
C THR A 253 -10.78 -34.80 39.56
N THR A 254 -10.39 -35.80 40.35
CA THR A 254 -11.01 -37.13 40.30
C THR A 254 -11.90 -37.46 41.48
N LYS A 255 -12.28 -36.51 42.33
CA LYS A 255 -13.17 -36.73 43.47
C LYS A 255 -14.51 -35.99 43.47
N THR A 256 -14.83 -35.19 42.45
CA THR A 256 -16.10 -34.44 42.41
C THR A 256 -17.06 -34.84 41.28
N ALA A 257 -16.71 -35.82 40.42
CA ALA A 257 -17.55 -36.22 39.30
C ALA A 257 -18.50 -37.40 39.58
N LYS A 258 -18.63 -37.87 40.83
CA LYS A 258 -19.50 -39.00 41.19
C LYS A 258 -20.75 -38.63 41.97
N LYS A 259 -21.05 -37.35 42.17
CA LYS A 259 -22.22 -36.91 42.97
C LYS A 259 -23.30 -36.13 42.20
N THR A 260 -23.13 -35.85 40.91
CA THR A 260 -24.08 -35.05 40.09
C THR A 260 -24.91 -35.83 39.09
N THR A 261 -24.64 -37.14 38.87
CA THR A 261 -25.40 -37.96 37.90
C THR A 261 -26.63 -38.68 38.49
N LYS A 262 -26.90 -38.54 39.79
CA LYS A 262 -28.08 -39.15 40.43
C LYS A 262 -29.28 -38.21 40.63
N LYS A 263 -29.17 -36.93 40.28
CA LYS A 263 -30.27 -35.96 40.49
C LYS A 263 -30.97 -35.49 39.19
N ALA A 264 -30.46 -35.87 38.02
CA ALA A 264 -31.06 -35.52 36.72
C ALA A 264 -32.04 -36.54 36.17
N ALA A 265 -32.02 -37.79 36.65
CA ALA A 265 -32.90 -38.87 36.15
C ALA A 265 -34.31 -38.91 36.78
N LYS A 266 -34.63 -38.05 37.75
CA LYS A 266 -35.92 -38.07 38.48
C LYS A 266 -36.87 -36.92 38.14
N LYS A 267 -36.51 -36.06 37.15
CA LYS A 267 -37.31 -34.88 36.76
C LYS A 267 -37.88 -34.94 35.33
N ALA A 268 -37.61 -36.02 34.56
CA ALA A 268 -38.08 -36.19 33.18
C ALA A 268 -39.33 -37.08 33.00
N ALA A 269 -39.93 -37.53 34.10
CA ALA A 269 -41.07 -38.47 34.04
C ALA A 269 -42.43 -37.86 34.44
N LYS A 270 -42.60 -36.56 34.38
CA LYS A 270 -43.90 -35.92 34.66
C LYS A 270 -44.08 -34.65 33.82
N LYS A 271 -44.50 -34.81 32.55
CA LYS A 271 -45.36 -33.84 31.84
C LYS A 271 -45.51 -34.27 30.36
N SER A 272 -46.56 -34.99 30.08
CA SER A 272 -47.18 -35.02 28.77
C SER A 272 -48.69 -34.76 28.99
N PRO A 273 -49.28 -33.77 28.37
CA PRO A 273 -50.69 -33.75 28.13
C PRO A 273 -51.03 -33.88 26.65
N ARG A 274 -51.92 -34.84 26.37
CA ARG A 274 -52.70 -35.00 25.16
C ARG A 274 -53.32 -33.70 24.69
N LYS A 275 -53.30 -33.45 23.38
CA LYS A 275 -54.29 -32.60 22.72
C LYS A 275 -55.04 -33.38 21.66
N LYS A 276 -56.36 -33.35 21.85
CA LYS A 276 -57.38 -33.88 20.95
C LYS A 276 -57.56 -32.97 19.73
N VAL A 277 -57.78 -33.60 18.60
CA VAL A 277 -58.30 -33.04 17.35
C VAL A 277 -59.79 -32.78 17.51
N LYS A 278 -60.31 -31.71 17.00
CA LYS A 278 -61.63 -31.54 16.36
C LYS A 278 -61.61 -30.26 15.49
N ALA A 279 -61.99 -30.51 14.33
CA ALA A 279 -62.87 -30.03 13.28
C ALA A 279 -62.33 -28.82 12.53
#